data_3ba28c5626881ffcc05ab114f4cf1516
#
_entry.id   3ba28c5626881ffcc05ab114f4cf1516
#
_cell.length_a   1.000
_cell.length_b   1.000
_cell.length_c   1.000
_cell.angle_alpha   90.00
_cell.angle_beta   90.00
_cell.angle_gamma   90.00
#
_symmetry.space_group_name_H-M   'P 1'
#
loop_
_entity.id
_entity.type
_entity.pdbx_description
1 polymer ?
#
loop_
_entity_poly.entity_id
_entity_poly.type
_entity_poly.pdbx_seq_one_letter_code
_entity_poly.pdbx_strand_id
1 'polypeptide(L)'
;MIKKHILYKIAYIKINLKKISKLLILALNICIQFISISFAQSVGSNNLNFVGKVYVSDGDTIKSKNNKIKIRLHGIDAPEAKQTCKNHDDVKYSCGYRSTVFLKSLIDKNQIKCIIKDKDRYGRLIAVCFSGEINITATMVREGWAIAYRYYSKDYVNEEEIAKAKKKGIWQGSFVEPYIWRKNN
;
A
#
# COMPACT_ATOMS: atom_id res chain seq x y z
N MET A 1 25.20 -20.73 75.44
CA MET A 1 23.98 -20.84 74.57
C MET A 1 23.91 -19.73 73.50
N ILE A 2 24.30 -18.52 73.76
CA ILE A 2 24.14 -17.35 72.87
C ILE A 2 24.92 -17.43 71.54
N LYS A 3 26.15 -17.95 71.52
CA LYS A 3 26.97 -18.07 70.29
C LYS A 3 26.34 -18.97 69.19
N LYS A 4 25.69 -20.07 69.58
CA LYS A 4 25.01 -20.96 68.59
C LYS A 4 23.83 -20.27 67.90
N HIS A 5 23.07 -19.43 68.60
CA HIS A 5 21.91 -18.74 68.07
C HIS A 5 22.31 -17.66 67.04
N ILE A 6 23.43 -16.98 67.29
CA ILE A 6 23.97 -15.96 66.39
C ILE A 6 24.50 -16.60 65.10
N LEU A 7 25.21 -17.70 65.17
CA LEU A 7 25.69 -18.44 64.00
C LEU A 7 24.54 -18.95 63.12
N TYR A 8 23.43 -19.41 63.71
CA TYR A 8 22.24 -19.88 62.99
C TYR A 8 21.56 -18.72 62.25
N LYS A 9 21.42 -17.54 62.88
CA LYS A 9 20.87 -16.36 62.22
C LYS A 9 21.73 -15.90 61.05
N ILE A 10 23.07 -15.90 61.18
CA ILE A 10 23.97 -15.51 60.10
C ILE A 10 23.89 -16.49 58.92
N ALA A 11 23.83 -17.80 59.21
CA ALA A 11 23.68 -18.82 58.16
C ALA A 11 22.34 -18.66 57.41
N TYR A 12 21.22 -18.41 58.13
CA TYR A 12 19.88 -18.18 57.56
C TYR A 12 19.86 -16.92 56.66
N ILE A 13 20.49 -15.83 57.08
CA ILE A 13 20.60 -14.59 56.27
C ILE A 13 21.43 -14.85 55.03
N LYS A 14 22.55 -15.56 55.10
CA LYS A 14 23.37 -15.89 53.91
C LYS A 14 22.61 -16.76 52.88
N ILE A 15 21.79 -17.73 53.35
CA ILE A 15 21.02 -18.58 52.48
C ILE A 15 19.93 -17.75 51.76
N ASN A 16 19.25 -16.86 52.48
CA ASN A 16 18.24 -15.98 51.87
C ASN A 16 18.83 -14.98 50.89
N LEU A 17 19.98 -14.39 51.21
CA LEU A 17 20.67 -13.50 50.26
C LEU A 17 21.08 -14.21 48.95
N LYS A 18 21.55 -15.47 49.03
CA LYS A 18 21.85 -16.29 47.85
C LYS A 18 20.59 -16.62 47.03
N LYS A 19 19.43 -16.87 47.67
CA LYS A 19 18.15 -17.08 46.95
C LYS A 19 17.67 -15.81 46.24
N ILE A 20 17.75 -14.66 46.90
CA ILE A 20 17.37 -13.37 46.35
C ILE A 20 18.27 -13.00 45.16
N SER A 21 19.59 -13.22 45.24
CA SER A 21 20.51 -12.93 44.13
C SER A 21 20.22 -13.81 42.93
N LYS A 22 19.89 -15.09 43.09
CA LYS A 22 19.50 -16.00 41.99
C LYS A 22 18.19 -15.56 41.35
N LEU A 23 17.20 -15.13 42.12
CA LEU A 23 15.93 -14.60 41.60
C LEU A 23 16.12 -13.30 40.79
N LEU A 24 16.98 -12.39 41.27
CA LEU A 24 17.31 -11.16 40.55
C LEU A 24 18.02 -11.43 39.24
N ILE A 25 18.97 -12.37 39.21
CA ILE A 25 19.67 -12.78 37.98
C ILE A 25 18.69 -13.39 36.98
N LEU A 26 17.75 -14.24 37.44
CA LEU A 26 16.73 -14.84 36.59
C LEU A 26 15.79 -13.78 36.01
N ALA A 27 15.33 -12.82 36.82
CA ALA A 27 14.49 -11.71 36.38
C ALA A 27 15.21 -10.82 35.36
N LEU A 28 16.50 -10.55 35.57
CA LEU A 28 17.31 -9.75 34.64
C LEU A 28 17.47 -10.46 33.28
N ASN A 29 17.72 -11.75 33.28
CA ASN A 29 17.81 -12.54 32.05
C ASN A 29 16.48 -12.57 31.27
N ILE A 30 15.35 -12.68 31.96
CA ILE A 30 14.01 -12.62 31.36
C ILE A 30 13.77 -11.23 30.72
N CYS A 31 14.10 -10.13 31.42
CA CYS A 31 14.01 -8.79 30.88
C CYS A 31 14.86 -8.59 29.62
N ILE A 32 16.10 -9.12 29.62
CA ILE A 32 16.99 -9.03 28.45
C ILE A 32 16.41 -9.78 27.25
N GLN A 33 15.79 -10.95 27.47
CA GLN A 33 15.13 -11.69 26.40
C GLN A 33 13.92 -10.95 25.83
N PHE A 34 13.10 -10.30 26.65
CA PHE A 34 11.98 -9.47 26.17
C PHE A 34 12.44 -8.24 25.40
N ILE A 35 13.52 -7.59 25.82
CA ILE A 35 14.12 -6.45 25.09
C ILE A 35 14.66 -6.90 23.72
N SER A 36 15.28 -8.06 23.64
CA SER A 36 15.81 -8.62 22.37
C SER A 36 14.68 -8.95 21.38
N ILE A 37 13.55 -9.48 21.85
CA ILE A 37 12.39 -9.79 21.02
C ILE A 37 11.75 -8.51 20.48
N SER A 38 11.63 -7.46 21.31
CA SER A 38 11.08 -6.16 20.89
C SER A 38 11.94 -5.46 19.85
N PHE A 39 13.27 -5.64 19.88
CA PHE A 39 14.18 -5.05 18.89
C PHE A 39 14.18 -5.80 17.55
N ALA A 40 13.92 -7.12 17.56
CA ALA A 40 13.87 -7.93 16.35
C ALA A 40 12.63 -7.65 15.49
N GLN A 41 11.54 -7.11 16.06
CA GLN A 41 10.32 -6.76 15.32
C GLN A 41 10.38 -5.39 14.63
N SER A 42 11.40 -4.59 14.84
CA SER A 42 11.59 -3.28 14.19
C SER A 42 12.47 -3.33 12.94
N VAL A 43 12.90 -4.51 12.49
CA VAL A 43 13.49 -4.67 11.15
C VAL A 43 12.34 -4.57 10.15
N GLY A 44 11.97 -3.33 9.85
CA GLY A 44 10.93 -2.98 8.91
C GLY A 44 11.18 -3.67 7.57
N SER A 45 10.14 -4.24 7.00
CA SER A 45 10.10 -4.54 5.58
C SER A 45 10.60 -3.29 4.84
N ASN A 46 11.69 -3.40 4.11
CA ASN A 46 12.13 -2.37 3.18
C ASN A 46 11.06 -2.28 2.08
N ASN A 47 9.92 -1.67 2.40
CA ASN A 47 8.94 -1.31 1.40
C ASN A 47 9.64 -0.32 0.48
N LEU A 48 10.08 -0.81 -0.67
CA LEU A 48 10.68 0.02 -1.69
C LEU A 48 9.64 1.09 -2.06
N ASN A 49 9.95 2.34 -1.74
CA ASN A 49 9.07 3.47 -1.98
C ASN A 49 9.64 4.33 -3.10
N PHE A 50 8.77 4.85 -3.94
CA PHE A 50 9.10 5.91 -4.88
C PHE A 50 8.53 7.23 -4.34
N VAL A 51 9.34 8.28 -4.32
CA VAL A 51 8.89 9.65 -4.02
C VAL A 51 9.46 10.57 -5.11
N GLY A 52 8.59 11.33 -5.76
CA GLY A 52 9.07 12.23 -6.81
C GLY A 52 7.97 12.81 -7.71
N LYS A 53 8.38 13.68 -8.62
CA LYS A 53 7.51 14.23 -9.67
C LYS A 53 7.38 13.24 -10.81
N VAL A 54 6.18 13.12 -11.35
CA VAL A 54 5.83 12.19 -12.43
C VAL A 54 5.05 12.88 -13.54
N TYR A 55 4.99 12.19 -14.68
CA TYR A 55 4.08 12.48 -15.79
C TYR A 55 3.11 11.34 -15.96
N VAL A 56 1.86 11.64 -16.29
CA VAL A 56 0.84 10.66 -16.63
C VAL A 56 1.07 10.19 -18.07
N SER A 57 1.13 8.86 -18.27
CA SER A 57 1.22 8.24 -19.59
C SER A 57 -0.20 7.94 -20.14
N ASP A 58 -1.03 7.33 -19.32
CA ASP A 58 -2.41 6.93 -19.56
C ASP A 58 -3.18 6.85 -18.23
N GLY A 59 -4.40 6.30 -18.23
CA GLY A 59 -5.28 6.30 -17.06
C GLY A 59 -4.82 5.44 -15.87
N ASP A 60 -3.80 4.60 -16.01
CA ASP A 60 -3.27 3.75 -14.93
C ASP A 60 -1.74 3.67 -14.89
N THR A 61 -1.06 4.43 -15.73
CA THR A 61 0.40 4.40 -15.83
C THR A 61 1.01 5.80 -15.74
N ILE A 62 2.00 5.93 -14.86
CA ILE A 62 2.78 7.16 -14.67
C ILE A 62 4.27 6.89 -14.90
N LYS A 63 5.03 7.95 -15.17
CA LYS A 63 6.48 7.90 -15.41
C LYS A 63 7.19 8.93 -14.57
N SER A 64 8.36 8.60 -14.02
CA SER A 64 9.22 9.57 -13.35
C SER A 64 9.63 10.68 -14.31
N LYS A 65 9.96 11.86 -13.77
CA LYS A 65 10.32 13.04 -14.58
C LYS A 65 11.45 12.79 -15.58
N ASN A 66 12.37 11.90 -15.28
CA ASN A 66 13.47 11.48 -16.18
C ASN A 66 13.12 10.28 -17.08
N ASN A 67 11.86 9.84 -17.12
CA ASN A 67 11.35 8.68 -17.88
C ASN A 67 12.02 7.33 -17.58
N LYS A 68 12.90 7.25 -16.57
CA LYS A 68 13.62 6.00 -16.22
C LYS A 68 12.75 4.99 -15.50
N ILE A 69 11.78 5.47 -14.69
CA ILE A 69 10.89 4.63 -13.91
C ILE A 69 9.48 4.73 -14.47
N LYS A 70 8.90 3.59 -14.83
CA LYS A 70 7.48 3.46 -15.18
C LYS A 70 6.76 2.78 -14.03
N ILE A 71 5.63 3.33 -13.59
CA ILE A 71 4.81 2.81 -12.49
C ILE A 71 3.41 2.58 -13.03
N ARG A 72 2.92 1.34 -12.91
CA ARG A 72 1.52 1.00 -13.13
C ARG A 72 0.79 1.00 -11.77
N LEU A 73 -0.33 1.65 -11.71
CA LEU A 73 -1.17 1.67 -10.52
C LEU A 73 -1.70 0.27 -10.21
N HIS A 74 -1.50 -0.16 -8.96
CA HIS A 74 -1.82 -1.51 -8.51
C HIS A 74 -3.32 -1.80 -8.54
N GLY A 75 -3.70 -2.99 -9.02
CA GLY A 75 -5.05 -3.55 -8.86
C GLY A 75 -6.16 -2.84 -9.63
N ILE A 76 -5.82 -1.95 -10.57
CA ILE A 76 -6.80 -1.26 -11.43
C ILE A 76 -6.50 -1.46 -12.90
N ASP A 77 -7.52 -1.22 -13.74
CA ASP A 77 -7.39 -1.20 -15.20
C ASP A 77 -8.20 -0.03 -15.76
N ALA A 78 -7.54 0.91 -16.41
CA ALA A 78 -8.17 2.10 -16.96
C ALA A 78 -8.39 1.97 -18.47
N PRO A 79 -9.40 2.66 -19.03
CA PRO A 79 -9.56 2.73 -20.47
C PRO A 79 -8.29 3.20 -21.18
N GLU A 80 -7.93 2.52 -22.26
CA GLU A 80 -6.77 2.84 -23.08
C GLU A 80 -6.88 4.25 -23.68
N ALA A 81 -5.78 4.94 -23.90
CA ALA A 81 -5.76 6.35 -24.31
C ALA A 81 -6.65 6.65 -25.53
N LYS A 82 -6.78 5.70 -26.48
CA LYS A 82 -7.61 5.81 -27.67
C LYS A 82 -9.01 5.18 -27.51
N GLN A 83 -9.30 4.62 -26.35
CA GLN A 83 -10.57 3.93 -26.12
C GLN A 83 -11.74 4.91 -26.06
N THR A 84 -12.84 4.53 -26.70
CA THR A 84 -14.12 5.25 -26.64
C THR A 84 -15.14 4.46 -25.85
N CYS A 85 -15.99 5.17 -25.15
CA CYS A 85 -17.15 4.66 -24.41
C CYS A 85 -18.42 5.37 -24.92
N LYS A 86 -19.58 4.94 -24.49
CA LYS A 86 -20.85 5.63 -24.73
C LYS A 86 -21.42 6.15 -23.40
N ASN A 87 -22.03 7.33 -23.42
CA ASN A 87 -22.73 7.87 -22.27
C ASN A 87 -24.15 7.29 -22.17
N HIS A 88 -24.98 7.81 -21.27
CA HIS A 88 -26.37 7.38 -21.08
C HIS A 88 -27.29 7.66 -22.30
N ASP A 89 -26.90 8.61 -23.17
CA ASP A 89 -27.60 8.92 -24.41
C ASP A 89 -27.04 8.17 -25.63
N ASP A 90 -26.26 7.12 -25.40
CA ASP A 90 -25.54 6.33 -26.42
C ASP A 90 -24.56 7.12 -27.29
N VAL A 91 -24.20 8.33 -26.84
CA VAL A 91 -23.23 9.20 -27.54
C VAL A 91 -21.80 8.77 -27.20
N LYS A 92 -21.00 8.54 -28.26
CA LYS A 92 -19.59 8.17 -28.10
C LYS A 92 -18.76 9.32 -27.53
N TYR A 93 -17.82 9.00 -26.63
CA TYR A 93 -16.83 9.93 -26.11
C TYR A 93 -15.50 9.24 -25.83
N SER A 94 -14.41 10.00 -25.80
CA SER A 94 -13.04 9.50 -25.54
C SER A 94 -12.82 9.24 -24.04
N CYS A 95 -13.28 8.09 -23.53
CA CYS A 95 -13.16 7.75 -22.12
C CYS A 95 -11.72 7.54 -21.68
N GLY A 96 -10.87 6.99 -22.53
CA GLY A 96 -9.42 6.84 -22.22
C GLY A 96 -8.72 8.18 -22.03
N TYR A 97 -9.03 9.16 -22.90
CA TYR A 97 -8.52 10.53 -22.71
C TYR A 97 -9.00 11.14 -21.39
N ARG A 98 -10.30 11.02 -21.08
CA ARG A 98 -10.88 11.53 -19.82
C ARG A 98 -10.26 10.87 -18.59
N SER A 99 -10.05 9.55 -18.61
CA SER A 99 -9.34 8.82 -17.55
C SER A 99 -7.92 9.38 -17.35
N THR A 100 -7.17 9.57 -18.43
CA THR A 100 -5.82 10.15 -18.39
C THR A 100 -5.83 11.57 -17.80
N VAL A 101 -6.78 12.43 -18.22
CA VAL A 101 -6.93 13.80 -17.70
C VAL A 101 -7.29 13.78 -16.21
N PHE A 102 -8.17 12.88 -15.80
CA PHE A 102 -8.55 12.76 -14.40
C PHE A 102 -7.37 12.33 -13.54
N LEU A 103 -6.61 11.30 -13.94
CA LEU A 103 -5.38 10.91 -13.24
C LEU A 103 -4.39 12.10 -13.14
N LYS A 104 -4.26 12.87 -14.21
CA LYS A 104 -3.40 14.06 -14.22
C LYS A 104 -3.85 15.11 -13.21
N SER A 105 -5.17 15.31 -13.02
CA SER A 105 -5.70 16.26 -12.03
C SER A 105 -5.44 15.81 -10.57
N LEU A 106 -5.37 14.50 -10.31
CA LEU A 106 -5.04 13.98 -8.97
C LEU A 106 -3.57 14.14 -8.61
N ILE A 107 -2.69 14.13 -9.61
CA ILE A 107 -1.23 14.18 -9.39
C ILE A 107 -0.74 15.60 -9.14
N ASP A 108 -1.48 16.62 -9.55
CA ASP A 108 -1.13 18.04 -9.52
C ASP A 108 0.38 18.32 -9.25
N LYS A 109 0.91 19.46 -9.46
CA LYS A 109 2.35 19.88 -9.45
C LYS A 109 3.21 19.34 -8.28
N ASN A 110 2.64 18.53 -7.39
CA ASN A 110 3.25 17.98 -6.19
C ASN A 110 4.05 16.69 -6.45
N GLN A 111 4.91 16.35 -5.52
CA GLN A 111 5.54 15.03 -5.46
C GLN A 111 4.49 14.00 -5.04
N ILE A 112 4.51 12.84 -5.68
CA ILE A 112 3.73 11.68 -5.25
C ILE A 112 4.59 10.70 -4.49
N LYS A 113 3.96 9.95 -3.58
CA LYS A 113 4.55 8.80 -2.89
C LYS A 113 3.89 7.53 -3.40
N CYS A 114 4.69 6.56 -3.84
CA CYS A 114 4.18 5.25 -4.25
C CYS A 114 4.80 4.16 -3.40
N ILE A 115 3.98 3.27 -2.87
CA ILE A 115 4.38 2.05 -2.17
C ILE A 115 4.42 0.93 -3.20
N ILE A 116 5.62 0.45 -3.50
CA ILE A 116 5.85 -0.56 -4.52
C ILE A 116 5.43 -1.92 -3.97
N LYS A 117 4.61 -2.63 -4.74
CA LYS A 117 4.09 -3.96 -4.43
C LYS A 117 4.81 -5.04 -5.22
N ASP A 118 5.14 -4.76 -6.49
CA ASP A 118 5.70 -5.74 -7.41
C ASP A 118 6.38 -5.06 -8.60
N LYS A 119 6.90 -5.87 -9.53
CA LYS A 119 7.42 -5.45 -10.84
C LYS A 119 6.90 -6.40 -11.91
N ASP A 120 6.30 -5.86 -12.96
CA ASP A 120 5.77 -6.68 -14.04
C ASP A 120 6.85 -7.13 -15.04
N ARG A 121 6.46 -8.04 -15.93
CA ARG A 121 7.34 -8.59 -16.99
C ARG A 121 7.85 -7.54 -17.99
N TYR A 122 7.23 -6.37 -18.03
CA TYR A 122 7.65 -5.24 -18.87
C TYR A 122 8.58 -4.27 -18.15
N GLY A 123 8.97 -4.58 -16.92
CA GLY A 123 9.85 -3.76 -16.10
C GLY A 123 9.17 -2.57 -15.40
N ARG A 124 7.81 -2.46 -15.46
CA ARG A 124 7.08 -1.42 -14.71
C ARG A 124 6.97 -1.82 -13.24
N LEU A 125 7.15 -0.86 -12.35
CA LEU A 125 6.84 -1.05 -10.95
C LEU A 125 5.32 -1.03 -10.75
N ILE A 126 4.78 -2.02 -10.05
CA ILE A 126 3.38 -2.07 -9.63
C ILE A 126 3.28 -1.43 -8.26
N ALA A 127 2.49 -0.36 -8.12
CA ALA A 127 2.46 0.39 -6.87
C ALA A 127 1.09 1.00 -6.55
N VAL A 128 0.84 1.20 -5.25
CA VAL A 128 -0.23 2.07 -4.73
C VAL A 128 0.35 3.46 -4.53
N CYS A 129 -0.24 4.47 -5.16
CA CYS A 129 0.30 5.83 -5.17
C CYS A 129 -0.61 6.83 -4.46
N PHE A 130 0.02 7.84 -3.85
CA PHE A 130 -0.63 8.88 -3.06
C PHE A 130 -0.15 10.27 -3.50
N SER A 131 -1.08 11.23 -3.53
CA SER A 131 -0.82 12.67 -3.64
C SER A 131 -1.27 13.33 -2.33
N GLY A 132 -0.32 13.65 -1.43
CA GLY A 132 -0.65 13.94 -0.03
C GLY A 132 -1.40 12.77 0.60
N GLU A 133 -2.58 13.03 1.19
CA GLU A 133 -3.45 12.02 1.79
C GLU A 133 -4.36 11.28 0.77
N ILE A 134 -4.40 11.71 -0.48
CA ILE A 134 -5.27 11.14 -1.50
C ILE A 134 -4.65 9.84 -2.03
N ASN A 135 -5.31 8.71 -1.80
CA ASN A 135 -4.99 7.47 -2.50
C ASN A 135 -5.46 7.58 -3.96
N ILE A 136 -4.50 7.86 -4.86
CA ILE A 136 -4.76 8.06 -6.29
C ILE A 136 -5.44 6.82 -6.89
N THR A 137 -4.95 5.63 -6.55
CA THR A 137 -5.43 4.37 -7.12
C THR A 137 -6.89 4.12 -6.75
N ALA A 138 -7.24 4.24 -5.47
CA ALA A 138 -8.62 4.10 -4.99
C ALA A 138 -9.55 5.17 -5.59
N THR A 139 -9.05 6.41 -5.72
CA THR A 139 -9.84 7.53 -6.25
C THR A 139 -10.16 7.34 -7.75
N MET A 140 -9.22 6.82 -8.55
CA MET A 140 -9.47 6.48 -9.94
C MET A 140 -10.65 5.54 -10.12
N VAL A 141 -10.75 4.51 -9.26
CA VAL A 141 -11.86 3.54 -9.31
C VAL A 141 -13.14 4.15 -8.74
N ARG A 142 -13.09 4.83 -7.59
CA ARG A 142 -14.25 5.42 -6.93
C ARG A 142 -14.94 6.49 -7.78
N GLU A 143 -14.18 7.21 -8.61
CA GLU A 143 -14.71 8.20 -9.55
C GLU A 143 -15.04 7.59 -10.93
N GLY A 144 -14.86 6.28 -11.08
CA GLY A 144 -15.24 5.52 -12.27
C GLY A 144 -14.35 5.75 -13.49
N TRP A 145 -13.10 6.17 -13.30
CA TRP A 145 -12.14 6.36 -14.40
C TRP A 145 -11.18 5.18 -14.57
N ALA A 146 -11.31 4.15 -13.71
CA ALA A 146 -10.72 2.84 -13.85
C ALA A 146 -11.67 1.79 -13.27
N ILE A 147 -11.50 0.53 -13.65
CA ILE A 147 -12.17 -0.61 -13.02
C ILE A 147 -11.24 -1.30 -12.02
N ALA A 148 -11.81 -1.99 -11.03
CA ALA A 148 -11.07 -2.89 -10.17
C ALA A 148 -10.60 -4.11 -10.98
N TYR A 149 -9.29 -4.31 -11.11
CA TYR A 149 -8.75 -5.40 -11.89
C TYR A 149 -8.65 -6.68 -11.05
N ARG A 150 -9.77 -7.36 -10.90
CA ARG A 150 -9.97 -8.51 -10.01
C ARG A 150 -9.04 -9.69 -10.24
N TYR A 151 -8.43 -9.78 -11.42
CA TYR A 151 -7.45 -10.81 -11.74
C TYR A 151 -6.18 -10.68 -10.86
N TYR A 152 -5.79 -9.45 -10.50
CA TYR A 152 -4.59 -9.17 -9.71
C TYR A 152 -4.90 -8.79 -8.26
N SER A 153 -6.02 -8.12 -7.99
CA SER A 153 -6.36 -7.67 -6.64
C SER A 153 -7.86 -7.45 -6.48
N LYS A 154 -8.35 -7.63 -5.26
CA LYS A 154 -9.73 -7.27 -4.87
C LYS A 154 -9.80 -5.98 -4.05
N ASP A 155 -8.69 -5.27 -3.89
CA ASP A 155 -8.55 -4.11 -2.98
C ASP A 155 -9.54 -2.98 -3.30
N TYR A 156 -9.96 -2.83 -4.56
CA TYR A 156 -10.79 -1.71 -5.02
C TYR A 156 -12.20 -2.10 -5.48
N VAL A 157 -12.65 -3.29 -5.12
CA VAL A 157 -14.01 -3.76 -5.48
C VAL A 157 -15.10 -2.87 -4.87
N ASN A 158 -14.92 -2.44 -3.61
CA ASN A 158 -15.87 -1.54 -2.95
C ASN A 158 -15.93 -0.16 -3.62
N GLU A 159 -14.80 0.38 -4.02
CA GLU A 159 -14.70 1.64 -4.77
C GLU A 159 -15.43 1.54 -6.11
N GLU A 160 -15.30 0.42 -6.81
CA GLU A 160 -16.00 0.18 -8.06
C GLU A 160 -17.51 0.09 -7.87
N GLU A 161 -17.99 -0.61 -6.84
CA GLU A 161 -19.44 -0.69 -6.56
C GLU A 161 -20.01 0.71 -6.22
N ILE A 162 -19.26 1.56 -5.55
CA ILE A 162 -19.64 2.95 -5.32
C ILE A 162 -19.75 3.73 -6.65
N ALA A 163 -18.78 3.55 -7.56
CA ALA A 163 -18.78 4.20 -8.86
C ALA A 163 -19.96 3.74 -9.73
N LYS A 164 -20.26 2.43 -9.75
CA LYS A 164 -21.42 1.84 -10.46
C LYS A 164 -22.73 2.38 -9.92
N ALA A 165 -22.94 2.33 -8.60
CA ALA A 165 -24.19 2.79 -7.98
C ALA A 165 -24.47 4.27 -8.27
N LYS A 166 -23.41 5.09 -8.37
CA LYS A 166 -23.51 6.53 -8.67
C LYS A 166 -23.35 6.86 -10.15
N LYS A 167 -23.25 5.87 -11.03
CA LYS A 167 -23.05 6.02 -12.49
C LYS A 167 -21.90 6.99 -12.83
N LYS A 168 -20.78 6.91 -12.08
CA LYS A 168 -19.63 7.80 -12.26
C LYS A 168 -18.74 7.36 -13.42
N GLY A 169 -18.09 8.33 -14.05
CA GLY A 169 -17.07 8.12 -15.07
C GLY A 169 -17.58 7.23 -16.22
N ILE A 170 -16.94 6.07 -16.46
CA ILE A 170 -17.33 5.12 -17.50
C ILE A 170 -18.64 4.38 -17.20
N TRP A 171 -19.06 4.33 -15.92
CA TRP A 171 -20.29 3.68 -15.48
C TRP A 171 -21.58 4.47 -15.82
N GLN A 172 -21.45 5.68 -16.37
CA GLN A 172 -22.59 6.47 -16.84
C GLN A 172 -23.29 5.90 -18.09
N GLY A 173 -22.70 4.92 -18.74
CA GLY A 173 -23.25 4.29 -19.95
C GLY A 173 -22.57 2.95 -20.23
N SER A 174 -22.22 2.66 -21.48
CA SER A 174 -21.62 1.40 -21.89
C SER A 174 -20.16 1.54 -22.32
N PHE A 175 -19.35 0.53 -22.03
CA PHE A 175 -17.95 0.44 -22.43
C PHE A 175 -17.52 -1.02 -22.57
N VAL A 176 -16.43 -1.23 -23.32
CA VAL A 176 -15.71 -2.50 -23.34
C VAL A 176 -14.67 -2.45 -22.22
N GLU A 177 -14.55 -3.51 -21.43
CA GLU A 177 -13.51 -3.56 -20.40
C GLU A 177 -12.12 -3.36 -21.01
N PRO A 178 -11.23 -2.57 -20.37
CA PRO A 178 -9.96 -2.16 -20.97
C PRO A 178 -9.08 -3.33 -21.43
N TYR A 179 -9.00 -4.42 -20.64
CA TYR A 179 -8.23 -5.59 -21.04
C TYR A 179 -8.81 -6.32 -22.27
N ILE A 180 -10.15 -6.33 -22.45
CA ILE A 180 -10.81 -6.88 -23.63
C ILE A 180 -10.51 -5.98 -24.83
N TRP A 181 -10.62 -4.66 -24.64
CA TRP A 181 -10.32 -3.69 -25.67
C TRP A 181 -8.88 -3.86 -26.21
N ARG A 182 -7.90 -4.03 -25.33
CA ARG A 182 -6.48 -4.29 -25.70
C ARG A 182 -6.27 -5.55 -26.54
N LYS A 183 -7.09 -6.59 -26.31
CA LYS A 183 -6.97 -7.84 -27.08
C LYS A 183 -7.51 -7.70 -28.51
N ASN A 184 -8.43 -6.76 -28.72
CA ASN A 184 -9.16 -6.60 -29.98
C ASN A 184 -8.62 -5.44 -30.85
N ASN A 185 -7.62 -4.70 -30.37
CA ASN A 185 -6.98 -3.56 -31.04
C ASN A 185 -5.46 -3.60 -30.85
#